data_6748a5bfc546ff65aaab9178846c63ea
#
_entry.id   6748a5bfc546ff65aaab9178846c63ea
#
_cell.length_a   1.000
_cell.length_b   1.000
_cell.length_c   1.000
_cell.angle_alpha   90.00
_cell.angle_beta   90.00
_cell.angle_gamma   90.00
#
_symmetry.space_group_name_H-M   'P 1'
#
loop_
_entity.id
_entity.type
_entity.pdbx_description
1 polymer ?
#
loop_
_entity_poly.entity_id
_entity_poly.type
_entity_poly.pdbx_seq_one_letter_code
_entity_poly.pdbx_strand_id
1 'polypeptide(L)'
;MPIVVFVHRLKNFEEWFKLFKSNPPPKVGRWRVLRGSEDRNRVHVVAELASSEVQDVKDFMRSKHMQDVFKQVNDMSTAPVEFIWLEELSLTSLDKITFAPLAIALGEW
;
A
#
# COMPACT_ATOMS: atom_id res chain seq x y z
N MET A 1 7.64 -12.06 0.66
CA MET A 1 7.87 -10.87 -0.16
C MET A 1 7.36 -9.65 0.60
N PRO A 2 8.20 -8.66 0.88
CA PRO A 2 7.77 -7.45 1.56
C PRO A 2 6.76 -6.65 0.75
N ILE A 3 5.76 -6.11 1.44
CA ILE A 3 4.73 -5.26 0.84
C ILE A 3 4.60 -4.02 1.70
N VAL A 4 4.55 -2.85 1.08
CA VAL A 4 4.19 -1.62 1.78
C VAL A 4 2.85 -1.11 1.24
N VAL A 5 1.98 -0.69 2.13
CA VAL A 5 0.69 -0.12 1.81
C VAL A 5 0.63 1.30 2.35
N PHE A 6 0.30 2.24 1.47
CA PHE A 6 0.05 3.62 1.84
C PHE A 6 -1.47 3.79 1.86
N VAL A 7 -2.03 4.06 3.02
CA VAL A 7 -3.47 4.22 3.18
C VAL A 7 -3.81 5.71 3.17
N HIS A 8 -4.60 6.11 2.18
CA HIS A 8 -5.05 7.49 2.02
C HIS A 8 -6.55 7.61 2.27
N ARG A 9 -6.93 8.61 3.04
CA ARG A 9 -8.32 9.02 3.23
C ARG A 9 -8.44 10.46 2.74
N LEU A 10 -8.89 10.61 1.50
CA LEU A 10 -8.78 11.85 0.74
C LEU A 10 -10.04 12.71 0.88
N LYS A 11 -9.87 14.01 0.68
CA LYS A 11 -10.98 14.95 0.49
C LYS A 11 -11.48 14.89 -0.95
N ASN A 12 -10.54 14.74 -1.90
CA ASN A 12 -10.84 14.68 -3.34
C ASN A 12 -9.80 13.80 -4.03
N PHE A 13 -10.26 12.70 -4.61
CA PHE A 13 -9.39 11.74 -5.30
C PHE A 13 -8.67 12.37 -6.49
N GLU A 14 -9.35 13.14 -7.30
CA GLU A 14 -8.78 13.68 -8.54
C GLU A 14 -7.61 14.62 -8.28
N GLU A 15 -7.68 15.45 -7.25
CA GLU A 15 -6.57 16.32 -6.86
C GLU A 15 -5.36 15.51 -6.39
N TRP A 16 -5.59 14.51 -5.57
CA TRP A 16 -4.53 13.62 -5.12
C TRP A 16 -3.90 12.86 -6.30
N PHE A 17 -4.73 12.38 -7.21
CA PHE A 17 -4.25 11.59 -8.35
C PHE A 17 -3.39 12.44 -9.30
N LYS A 18 -3.70 13.70 -9.46
CA LYS A 18 -2.83 14.64 -10.21
C LYS A 18 -1.46 14.75 -9.54
N LEU A 19 -1.43 14.91 -8.23
CA LEU A 19 -0.18 14.99 -7.48
C LEU A 19 0.59 13.68 -7.58
N PHE A 20 -0.07 12.55 -7.47
CA PHE A 20 0.55 11.23 -7.58
C PHE A 20 1.18 11.04 -8.97
N LYS A 21 0.48 11.38 -10.03
CA LYS A 21 1.01 11.27 -11.40
C LYS A 21 2.19 12.19 -11.65
N SER A 22 2.24 13.35 -10.99
CA SER A 22 3.36 14.30 -11.09
C SER A 22 4.57 13.88 -10.27
N ASN A 23 4.39 12.98 -9.31
CA ASN A 23 5.44 12.49 -8.40
C ASN A 23 5.37 10.97 -8.36
N PRO A 24 5.70 10.30 -9.46
CA PRO A 24 5.54 8.83 -9.54
C PRO A 24 6.47 8.12 -8.56
N PRO A 25 6.10 6.90 -8.14
CA PRO A 25 6.96 6.09 -7.29
C PRO A 25 8.25 5.71 -8.01
N PRO A 26 9.29 5.30 -7.27
CA PRO A 26 10.54 4.84 -7.87
C PRO A 26 10.30 3.59 -8.74
N LYS A 27 11.20 3.36 -9.70
CA LYS A 27 11.12 2.22 -10.63
C LYS A 27 11.63 0.93 -9.98
N VAL A 28 11.33 0.71 -8.73
CA VAL A 28 11.63 -0.52 -8.00
C VAL A 28 10.33 -1.09 -7.47
N GLY A 29 10.19 -2.41 -7.52
CA GLY A 29 8.98 -3.05 -7.06
C GLY A 29 7.82 -2.96 -8.06
N ARG A 30 6.70 -3.46 -7.63
CA ARG A 30 5.45 -3.46 -8.41
C ARG A 30 4.41 -2.64 -7.67
N TRP A 31 4.01 -1.53 -8.26
CA TRP A 31 3.10 -0.58 -7.65
C TRP A 31 1.70 -0.71 -8.21
N ARG A 32 0.71 -0.66 -7.34
CA ARG A 32 -0.70 -0.66 -7.70
C ARG A 32 -1.44 0.41 -6.91
N VAL A 33 -2.43 1.02 -7.54
CA VAL A 33 -3.34 1.95 -6.89
C VAL A 33 -4.71 1.29 -6.81
N LEU A 34 -5.21 1.13 -5.60
CA LEU A 34 -6.51 0.53 -5.34
C LEU A 34 -7.42 1.60 -4.75
N ARG A 35 -8.57 1.79 -5.37
CA ARG A 35 -9.54 2.78 -4.93
C ARG A 35 -10.73 2.08 -4.29
N GLY A 36 -11.25 2.61 -3.19
CA GLY A 36 -12.42 2.06 -2.55
C GLY A 36 -13.60 1.99 -3.51
N SER A 37 -14.30 0.87 -3.54
CA SER A 37 -15.47 0.67 -4.39
C SER A 37 -16.70 1.40 -3.84
N GLU A 38 -16.81 1.51 -2.52
CA GLU A 38 -17.88 2.22 -1.83
C GLU A 38 -17.41 3.62 -1.46
N ASP A 39 -16.36 3.73 -0.66
CA ASP A 39 -15.73 5.01 -0.36
C ASP A 39 -14.69 5.34 -1.45
N ARG A 40 -15.09 6.16 -2.40
CA ARG A 40 -14.28 6.51 -3.57
C ARG A 40 -13.10 7.43 -3.23
N ASN A 41 -13.05 7.98 -2.03
CA ASN A 41 -11.95 8.80 -1.53
C ASN A 41 -10.97 8.03 -0.66
N ARG A 42 -11.21 6.73 -0.47
CA ARG A 42 -10.24 5.84 0.17
C ARG A 42 -9.35 5.21 -0.90
N VAL A 43 -8.04 5.35 -0.73
CA VAL A 43 -7.07 4.84 -1.71
C VAL A 43 -5.96 4.10 -0.99
N HIS A 44 -5.62 2.94 -1.51
CA HIS A 44 -4.43 2.20 -1.09
C HIS A 44 -3.43 2.18 -2.23
N VAL A 45 -2.22 2.66 -1.98
CA VAL A 45 -1.09 2.48 -2.88
C VAL A 45 -0.29 1.31 -2.34
N VAL A 46 -0.17 0.25 -3.13
CA VAL A 46 0.45 -1.01 -2.70
C VAL A 46 1.69 -1.26 -3.53
N ALA A 47 2.81 -1.51 -2.86
CA ALA A 47 4.05 -1.89 -3.53
C ALA A 47 4.52 -3.27 -3.06
N GLU A 48 4.68 -4.18 -4.01
CA GLU A 48 5.33 -5.48 -3.78
C GLU A 48 6.81 -5.34 -4.10
N LEU A 49 7.67 -5.68 -3.13
CA LEU A 49 9.11 -5.44 -3.21
C LEU A 49 9.91 -6.73 -3.06
N ALA A 50 11.03 -6.80 -3.76
CA ALA A 50 12.09 -7.75 -3.37
C ALA A 50 12.72 -7.25 -2.06
N SER A 51 13.29 -8.16 -1.28
CA SER A 51 13.94 -7.77 -0.01
C SER A 51 15.03 -6.73 -0.21
N SER A 52 15.75 -6.80 -1.33
CA SER A 52 16.81 -5.84 -1.69
C SER A 52 16.27 -4.45 -2.05
N GLU A 53 14.98 -4.30 -2.32
CA GLU A 53 14.36 -3.04 -2.72
C GLU A 53 13.76 -2.27 -1.55
N VAL A 54 13.62 -2.91 -0.39
CA VAL A 54 12.98 -2.29 0.78
C VAL A 54 13.69 -1.01 1.20
N GLN A 55 15.02 -1.05 1.27
CA GLN A 55 15.78 0.12 1.70
C GLN A 55 15.65 1.27 0.71
N ASP A 56 15.62 0.99 -0.60
CA ASP A 56 15.44 2.02 -1.63
C ASP A 56 14.11 2.75 -1.45
N VAL A 57 13.05 2.00 -1.15
CA VAL A 57 11.73 2.61 -0.92
C VAL A 57 11.70 3.40 0.38
N LYS A 58 12.33 2.90 1.44
CA LYS A 58 12.44 3.65 2.71
C LYS A 58 13.21 4.96 2.51
N ASP A 59 14.29 4.93 1.76
CA ASP A 59 15.09 6.13 1.45
C ASP A 59 14.27 7.11 0.60
N PHE A 60 13.53 6.61 -0.38
CA PHE A 60 12.62 7.43 -1.18
C PHE A 60 11.59 8.13 -0.31
N MET A 61 10.96 7.41 0.62
CA MET A 61 9.95 7.97 1.52
C MET A 61 10.53 9.04 2.45
N ARG A 62 11.80 8.91 2.81
CA ARG A 62 12.49 9.84 3.72
C ARG A 62 13.09 11.03 2.99
N SER A 63 13.14 11.02 1.67
CA SER A 63 13.72 12.12 0.90
C SER A 63 12.98 13.42 1.18
N LYS A 64 13.68 14.54 1.09
CA LYS A 64 13.08 15.86 1.31
C LYS A 64 11.93 16.10 0.33
N HIS A 65 12.12 15.69 -0.93
CA HIS A 65 11.09 15.82 -1.94
C HIS A 65 9.81 15.11 -1.51
N MET A 66 9.90 13.86 -1.05
CA MET A 66 8.73 13.10 -0.65
C MET A 66 8.14 13.60 0.66
N GLN A 67 8.94 14.12 1.58
CA GLN A 67 8.40 14.75 2.78
C GLN A 67 7.53 15.95 2.43
N ASP A 68 7.94 16.74 1.44
CA ASP A 68 7.13 17.87 0.96
C ASP A 68 5.87 17.38 0.25
N VAL A 69 5.96 16.32 -0.53
CA VAL A 69 4.79 15.70 -1.18
C VAL A 69 3.81 15.16 -0.13
N PHE A 70 4.30 14.48 0.90
CA PHE A 70 3.43 13.96 1.97
C PHE A 70 2.72 15.07 2.74
N LYS A 71 3.35 16.22 2.93
CA LYS A 71 2.68 17.37 3.53
C LYS A 71 1.49 17.83 2.66
N GLN A 72 1.70 17.90 1.35
CA GLN A 72 0.62 18.23 0.41
C GLN A 72 -0.49 17.17 0.46
N VAL A 73 -0.12 15.90 0.50
CA VAL A 73 -1.07 14.80 0.61
C VAL A 73 -1.89 14.92 1.91
N ASN A 74 -1.25 15.23 3.02
CA ASN A 74 -1.96 15.39 4.30
C ASN A 74 -2.95 16.56 4.24
N ASP A 75 -2.60 17.64 3.55
CA ASP A 75 -3.54 18.77 3.35
C ASP A 75 -4.74 18.38 2.48
N MET A 76 -4.57 17.41 1.59
CA MET A 76 -5.64 16.87 0.73
C MET A 76 -6.43 15.74 1.40
N SER A 77 -6.13 15.42 2.64
CA SER A 77 -6.64 14.22 3.33
C SER A 77 -7.46 14.58 4.55
N THR A 78 -8.39 13.69 4.89
CA THR A 78 -9.19 13.81 6.12
C THR A 78 -8.47 13.22 7.33
N ALA A 79 -7.43 12.44 7.09
CA ALA A 79 -6.56 11.87 8.11
C ALA A 79 -5.14 11.73 7.54
N PRO A 80 -4.10 11.73 8.37
CA PRO A 80 -2.73 11.53 7.90
C PRO A 80 -2.58 10.19 7.16
N VAL A 81 -1.70 10.16 6.15
CA VAL A 81 -1.39 8.93 5.45
C VAL A 81 -0.79 7.90 6.41
N GLU A 82 -1.25 6.66 6.32
CA GLU A 82 -0.70 5.55 7.08
C GLU A 82 0.24 4.73 6.20
N PHE A 83 1.34 4.28 6.78
CA PHE A 83 2.29 3.39 6.12
C PHE A 83 2.27 2.05 6.83
N ILE A 84 1.89 1.00 6.11
CA ILE A 84 1.77 -0.35 6.68
C ILE A 84 2.74 -1.24 5.94
N TRP A 85 3.70 -1.82 6.67
CA TRP A 85 4.62 -2.81 6.13
C TRP A 85 4.08 -4.20 6.44
N LEU A 86 3.97 -5.00 5.40
CA LEU A 86 3.45 -6.37 5.46
C LEU A 86 4.46 -7.33 4.85
N GLU A 87 4.34 -8.59 5.21
CA GLU A 87 5.12 -9.65 4.60
C GLU A 87 4.16 -10.72 4.10
N GLU A 88 4.30 -11.06 2.83
CA GLU A 88 3.51 -12.14 2.26
C GLU A 88 4.09 -13.47 2.69
N LEU A 89 3.24 -14.32 3.26
CA LEU A 89 3.60 -15.69 3.63
C LEU A 89 3.22 -16.63 2.50
N SER A 90 4.10 -17.59 2.22
CA SER A 90 3.81 -18.64 1.25
C SER A 90 2.71 -19.55 1.77
N LEU A 91 1.67 -19.77 0.99
CA LEU A 91 0.63 -20.74 1.32
C LEU A 91 1.20 -22.16 1.44
N THR A 92 2.26 -22.47 0.69
CA THR A 92 2.94 -23.75 0.81
C THR A 92 3.53 -23.95 2.20
N SER A 93 4.06 -22.91 2.83
CA SER A 93 4.54 -22.96 4.21
C SER A 93 3.41 -23.20 5.19
N LEU A 94 2.21 -22.77 4.85
CA LEU A 94 1.01 -22.90 5.69
C LEU A 94 0.32 -24.26 5.53
N ASP A 95 0.65 -25.03 4.49
CA ASP A 95 0.10 -26.39 4.28
C ASP A 95 0.45 -27.35 5.41
N LYS A 96 1.53 -27.07 6.14
CA LYS A 96 1.94 -27.84 7.32
C LYS A 96 1.14 -27.49 8.55
N ILE A 97 0.37 -26.44 8.50
CA ILE A 97 -0.56 -26.02 9.52
C ILE A 97 -1.93 -26.51 9.08
N THR A 98 -2.70 -27.01 10.00
CA THR A 98 -3.98 -27.66 9.74
C THR A 98 -4.95 -26.70 9.04
N PHE A 99 -4.88 -26.60 7.72
CA PHE A 99 -5.84 -25.81 6.93
C PHE A 99 -7.16 -26.51 6.72
N ALA A 100 -7.19 -27.84 6.80
CA ALA A 100 -8.40 -28.59 6.54
C ALA A 100 -9.61 -28.11 7.37
N PRO A 101 -9.49 -27.87 8.69
CA PRO A 101 -10.61 -27.32 9.45
C PRO A 101 -11.04 -25.93 8.98
N LEU A 102 -10.09 -25.11 8.62
CA LEU A 102 -10.38 -23.75 8.13
C LEU A 102 -11.06 -23.81 6.75
N ALA A 103 -10.57 -24.66 5.86
CA ALA A 103 -11.15 -24.84 4.55
C ALA A 103 -12.59 -25.38 4.64
N ILE A 104 -12.84 -26.31 5.56
CA ILE A 104 -14.19 -26.83 5.80
C ILE A 104 -15.10 -25.71 6.31
N ALA A 105 -14.65 -24.92 7.26
CA ALA A 105 -15.43 -23.81 7.79
C ALA A 105 -15.79 -22.81 6.70
N LEU A 106 -14.85 -22.49 5.83
CA LEU A 106 -15.08 -21.61 4.68
C LEU A 106 -16.06 -22.22 3.69
N GLY A 107 -16.00 -23.52 3.49
CA GLY A 107 -16.92 -24.23 2.61
C GLY A 107 -18.35 -24.28 3.13
N GLU A 108 -18.55 -24.17 4.42
CA GLU A 108 -19.86 -24.13 5.06
C GLU A 108 -20.50 -22.74 5.02
N TRP A 109 -19.75 -21.75 4.74
CA TRP A 109 -20.22 -20.37 4.68
C TRP A 109 -20.86 -20.07 3.33
#